data_725a239c66a9d1f72d0a5f10e571f08d
#
_entry.id   725a239c66a9d1f72d0a5f10e571f08d
#
_cell.length_a   1.000
_cell.length_b   1.000
_cell.length_c   1.000
_cell.angle_alpha   90.00
_cell.angle_beta   90.00
_cell.angle_gamma   90.00
#
_symmetry.space_group_name_H-M   'P 1'
#
loop_
_entity.id
_entity.type
_entity.pdbx_description
1 polymer ?
#
loop_
_entity_poly.entity_id
_entity_poly.type
_entity_poly.pdbx_seq_one_letter_code
_entity_poly.pdbx_strand_id
1 'polypeptide(L)' 'MNASESKGLKKGNRVYWRGDANDGGIITEMSWDAVTIAWDNGQVATVHHGDMREIQRAPVKPATG' A
#
# COMPACT_ATOMS: atom_id res chain seq x y z
N MET A 1 7.10 4.29 -0.44
CA MET A 1 6.48 5.62 -0.35
C MET A 1 6.86 6.26 0.98
N ASN A 2 6.76 7.57 1.07
CA ASN A 2 7.05 8.25 2.32
C ASN A 2 5.81 8.30 3.22
N ALA A 3 5.99 8.79 4.45
CA ALA A 3 4.88 8.80 5.40
C ALA A 3 3.71 9.68 4.95
N SER A 4 4.00 10.79 4.30
CA SER A 4 2.93 11.68 3.81
C SER A 4 2.09 11.00 2.76
N GLU A 5 2.72 10.29 1.83
CA GLU A 5 2.01 9.53 0.81
C GLU A 5 1.19 8.41 1.43
N SER A 6 1.77 7.72 2.42
CA SER A 6 1.07 6.66 3.12
C SER A 6 -0.19 7.16 3.80
N LYS A 7 -0.14 8.33 4.41
CA LYS A 7 -1.30 8.92 5.08
C LYS A 7 -2.40 9.33 4.12
N GLY A 8 -2.07 9.49 2.85
CA GLY A 8 -3.04 9.81 1.81
C GLY A 8 -3.75 8.62 1.22
N LEU A 9 -3.36 7.41 1.61
CA LEU A 9 -4.00 6.20 1.10
C LEU A 9 -5.37 6.02 1.71
N LYS A 10 -6.20 5.22 1.07
CA LYS A 10 -7.56 4.91 1.52
C LYS A 10 -7.80 3.43 1.43
N LYS A 11 -8.80 2.95 2.17
CA LYS A 11 -9.24 1.56 2.06
C LYS A 11 -9.54 1.24 0.61
N GLY A 12 -9.10 0.07 0.17
CA GLY A 12 -9.30 -0.39 -1.18
C GLY A 12 -8.20 -0.01 -2.16
N ASN A 13 -7.28 0.85 -1.75
CA ASN A 13 -6.12 1.17 -2.60
C ASN A 13 -5.19 -0.04 -2.69
N ARG A 14 -4.61 -0.26 -3.86
CA ARG A 14 -3.62 -1.31 -4.02
C ARG A 14 -2.23 -0.75 -3.77
N VAL A 15 -1.41 -1.60 -3.17
CA VAL A 15 0.00 -1.29 -2.94
C VAL A 15 0.83 -2.50 -3.33
N TYR A 16 2.13 -2.29 -3.53
CA TYR A 16 3.04 -3.34 -3.93
C TYR A 16 4.30 -3.28 -3.10
N TRP A 17 4.80 -4.45 -2.74
CA TRP A 17 6.06 -4.55 -2.03
C TRP A 17 7.19 -4.25 -3.01
N ARG A 18 7.93 -3.18 -2.72
CA ARG A 18 9.05 -2.74 -3.56
C ARG A 18 8.67 -2.52 -5.03
N GLY A 19 7.41 -2.25 -5.29
CA GLY A 19 6.94 -2.05 -6.65
C GLY A 19 6.79 -3.32 -7.47
N ASP A 20 6.89 -4.48 -6.82
CA ASP A 20 6.76 -5.76 -7.51
C ASP A 20 5.29 -6.10 -7.72
N ALA A 21 4.88 -6.19 -8.98
CA ALA A 21 3.49 -6.49 -9.32
C ALA A 21 3.03 -7.86 -8.80
N ASN A 22 3.96 -8.76 -8.50
CA ASN A 22 3.62 -10.07 -7.96
C ASN A 22 3.45 -10.07 -6.44
N ASP A 23 3.84 -9.00 -5.78
CA ASP A 23 3.74 -8.85 -4.33
C ASP A 23 2.79 -7.69 -3.99
N GLY A 24 1.58 -7.80 -4.45
CA GLY A 24 0.56 -6.77 -4.25
C GLY A 24 -0.33 -7.06 -3.05
N GLY A 25 -1.01 -6.02 -2.60
CA GLY A 25 -1.99 -6.11 -1.54
C GLY A 25 -3.00 -4.98 -1.63
N ILE A 26 -4.01 -5.06 -0.77
CA ILE A 26 -5.06 -4.05 -0.71
C ILE A 26 -5.16 -3.54 0.71
N ILE A 27 -5.32 -2.23 0.85
CA ILE A 27 -5.49 -1.60 2.15
C ILE A 27 -6.88 -1.92 2.66
N THR A 28 -6.96 -2.55 3.83
CA THR A 28 -8.23 -2.93 4.45
C THR A 28 -8.56 -2.02 5.63
N GLU A 29 -7.56 -1.42 6.24
CA GLU A 29 -7.75 -0.53 7.38
C GLU A 29 -6.73 0.59 7.32
N MET A 30 -7.11 1.75 7.84
CA MET A 30 -6.22 2.89 7.96
C MET A 30 -6.31 3.42 9.37
N SER A 31 -5.15 3.68 9.98
CA SER A 31 -5.06 4.36 11.26
C SER A 31 -4.19 5.60 11.08
N TRP A 32 -4.21 6.49 12.07
CA TRP A 32 -3.37 7.68 12.00
C TRP A 32 -1.88 7.35 11.98
N ASP A 33 -1.50 6.20 12.52
CA ASP A 33 -0.10 5.79 12.64
C ASP A 33 0.28 4.60 11.77
N ALA A 34 -0.70 3.88 11.21
CA ALA A 34 -0.42 2.63 10.53
C ALA A 34 -1.45 2.29 9.45
N VAL A 35 -1.07 1.37 8.59
CA VAL A 35 -1.91 0.87 7.51
C VAL A 35 -1.97 -0.65 7.61
N THR A 36 -3.16 -1.22 7.50
CA THR A 36 -3.33 -2.66 7.44
C THR A 36 -3.53 -3.09 5.99
N ILE A 37 -2.71 -4.02 5.56
CA ILE A 37 -2.69 -4.49 4.16
C ILE A 37 -3.00 -5.97 4.13
N ALA A 38 -3.97 -6.34 3.31
CA ALA A 38 -4.24 -7.75 3.01
C ALA A 38 -3.49 -8.09 1.72
N TRP A 39 -2.42 -8.84 1.87
CA TRP A 39 -1.57 -9.20 0.73
C TRP A 39 -2.22 -10.30 -0.10
N ASP A 40 -1.92 -10.32 -1.39
CA ASP A 40 -2.51 -11.29 -2.32
C ASP A 40 -2.19 -12.73 -1.97
N ASN A 41 -1.12 -12.96 -1.20
CA ASN A 41 -0.77 -14.31 -0.75
C ASN A 41 -1.58 -14.79 0.45
N GLY A 42 -2.55 -14.01 0.89
CA GLY A 42 -3.41 -14.37 2.02
C GLY A 42 -2.94 -13.85 3.37
N GLN A 43 -1.82 -13.18 3.44
CA GLN A 43 -1.31 -12.61 4.69
C GLN A 43 -1.88 -11.22 4.92
N VAL A 44 -2.03 -10.87 6.19
CA VAL A 44 -2.45 -9.53 6.59
C VAL A 44 -1.37 -8.96 7.49
N ALA A 45 -0.94 -7.75 7.19
CA ALA A 45 0.11 -7.11 7.96
C ALA A 45 -0.26 -5.65 8.24
N THR A 46 0.14 -5.18 9.41
CA THR A 46 -0.01 -3.77 9.78
C THR A 46 1.37 -3.12 9.71
N VAL A 47 1.47 -2.06 8.94
CA VAL A 47 2.73 -1.37 8.71
C VAL A 47 2.58 0.09 9.11
N HIS A 48 3.47 0.59 9.93
CA HIS A 48 3.47 1.99 10.32
C HIS A 48 3.76 2.88 9.12
N HIS A 49 3.17 4.07 9.10
CA HIS A 49 3.41 4.99 7.98
C HIS A 49 4.89 5.27 7.74
N GLY A 50 5.67 5.34 8.81
CA GLY A 50 7.12 5.54 8.69
C GLY A 50 7.86 4.37 8.08
N ASP A 51 7.26 3.19 8.08
CA ASP A 51 7.86 1.97 7.53
C ASP A 51 7.36 1.65 6.12
N MET A 52 6.56 2.52 5.53
CA MET A 52 5.98 2.29 4.20
C MET A 52 6.96 2.57 3.06
N ARG A 53 8.19 2.91 3.37
CA ARG A 53 9.16 3.29 2.32
C ARG A 53 9.44 2.17 1.32
N GLU A 54 9.25 0.92 1.71
CA GLU A 54 9.44 -0.21 0.81
C GLU A 54 8.15 -0.60 0.09
N ILE A 55 7.07 0.07 0.39
CA ILE A 55 5.77 -0.20 -0.20
C ILE A 55 5.45 0.94 -1.15
N GLN A 56 5.04 0.58 -2.36
CA GLN A 56 4.72 1.55 -3.41
C GLN A 56 3.22 1.52 -3.67
N ARG A 57 2.67 2.68 -3.99
CA ARG A 57 1.30 2.73 -4.47
C ARG A 57 1.23 2.02 -5.82
N ALA A 58 0.07 1.44 -6.10
CA ALA A 58 -0.15 0.93 -7.43
C ALA A 58 0.11 2.06 -8.43
N PRO A 59 0.93 1.81 -9.45
CA PRO A 59 1.21 2.87 -10.41
C PRO A 59 -0.09 3.33 -11.03
N VAL A 60 -0.25 4.64 -11.11
CA VAL A 60 -1.41 5.22 -11.79
C VAL A 60 -1.19 4.94 -13.26
N LYS A 61 -2.08 4.15 -13.85
CA LYS A 61 -1.97 3.90 -15.25
C LYS A 61 -2.24 5.17 -16.03
N PRO A 62 -1.45 5.44 -17.08
CA PRO A 62 -1.77 6.54 -17.95
C PRO A 62 -3.18 6.37 -18.50
N ALA A 63 -3.86 7.47 -18.67
CA ALA A 63 -5.24 7.44 -19.14
C ALA A 63 -5.36 6.77 -20.51
N THR A 64 -4.32 6.81 -21.27
CA THR A 64 -4.28 6.17 -22.59
C THR A 64 -3.98 4.70 -22.52
N GLY A 65 -3.58 4.28 -21.43
CA GLY A 65 -3.11 2.93 -21.23
C GLY A 65 -3.89 1.95 -21.14
#